data_21c87bfcf88f549e12571fec307411bd
#
_entry.id   21c87bfcf88f549e12571fec307411bd
#
_cell.length_a   1.000
_cell.length_b   1.000
_cell.length_c   1.000
_cell.angle_alpha   90.00
_cell.angle_beta   90.00
_cell.angle_gamma   90.00
#
_symmetry.space_group_name_H-M   'P 1'
#
loop_
_entity.id
_entity.type
_entity.pdbx_description
1 polymer ?
#
loop_
_entity_poly.entity_id
_entity_poly.type
_entity_poly.pdbx_seq_one_letter_code
_entity_poly.pdbx_strand_id
1 'polypeptide(L)'
;MKRKNCCPIAQALGVLGDKWSLIVLRDVIFGKKRHFNDLLASPEKISTNILANRLKTLQEESLLCCCVDAENRRSKIYTPTEKAQDLVPVLVELYKWGEKYNDEVDKVDNPS
;
A
#
# COMPACT_ATOMS: atom_id res chain seq x y z
N MET A 1 -22.73 -14.08 -1.23
CA MET A 1 -22.81 -13.68 -0.69
C MET A 1 -22.80 -12.83 -0.27
N LYS A 2 -23.05 -12.50 -0.06
CA LYS A 2 -23.03 -11.63 0.42
C LYS A 2 -22.94 -11.44 1.51
N ARG A 3 -22.57 -10.92 2.02
CA ARG A 3 -22.29 -10.86 3.23
C ARG A 3 -23.34 -10.41 3.98
N LYS A 4 -23.47 -10.80 5.09
CA LYS A 4 -24.44 -10.43 5.89
C LYS A 4 -24.11 -9.20 6.49
N ASN A 5 -22.95 -8.96 6.85
CA ASN A 5 -22.57 -7.76 7.43
C ASN A 5 -22.03 -6.90 6.37
N CYS A 6 -22.63 -5.83 6.14
CA CYS A 6 -22.31 -5.05 4.99
C CYS A 6 -21.67 -3.71 5.32
N CYS A 7 -21.05 -3.59 6.48
CA CYS A 7 -20.36 -2.35 6.80
C CYS A 7 -19.24 -2.11 5.78
N PRO A 8 -19.30 -1.02 5.04
CA PRO A 8 -18.27 -0.77 4.03
C PRO A 8 -16.87 -0.66 4.61
N ILE A 9 -16.74 -0.15 5.83
CA ILE A 9 -15.42 -0.07 6.44
C ILE A 9 -14.87 -1.45 6.71
N ALA A 10 -15.71 -2.34 7.24
CA ALA A 10 -15.28 -3.70 7.49
C ALA A 10 -14.89 -4.42 6.21
N GLN A 11 -15.64 -4.18 5.14
CA GLN A 11 -15.33 -4.79 3.88
C GLN A 11 -14.01 -4.27 3.33
N ALA A 12 -13.79 -2.97 3.43
CA ALA A 12 -12.54 -2.38 2.95
C ALA A 12 -11.36 -2.93 3.72
N LEU A 13 -11.53 -3.12 5.04
CA LEU A 13 -10.45 -3.65 5.84
C LEU A 13 -10.19 -5.12 5.56
N GLY A 14 -11.16 -5.82 4.98
CA GLY A 14 -10.92 -7.18 4.54
C GLY A 14 -9.86 -7.25 3.45
N VAL A 15 -9.72 -6.17 2.69
CA VAL A 15 -8.73 -6.09 1.63
C VAL A 15 -7.48 -5.35 2.11
N LEU A 16 -7.68 -4.27 2.85
CA LEU A 16 -6.62 -3.33 3.18
C LEU A 16 -6.19 -3.34 4.65
N GLY A 17 -6.72 -4.27 5.42
CA GLY A 17 -6.56 -4.20 6.85
C GLY A 17 -5.19 -4.56 7.39
N ASP A 18 -4.34 -5.12 6.56
CA ASP A 18 -3.01 -5.42 7.03
C ASP A 18 -2.11 -4.20 6.81
N LYS A 19 -1.07 -4.15 7.57
CA LYS A 19 -0.15 -3.03 7.54
C LYS A 19 0.46 -2.79 6.17
N TRP A 20 0.79 -3.86 5.47
CA TRP A 20 1.63 -3.74 4.29
C TRP A 20 0.89 -3.33 3.02
N SER A 21 -0.40 -3.63 2.92
CA SER A 21 -1.14 -3.28 1.72
C SER A 21 -1.17 -1.77 1.49
N LEU A 22 -1.48 -1.01 2.54
CA LEU A 22 -1.52 0.44 2.39
C LEU A 22 -0.13 1.03 2.20
N ILE A 23 0.89 0.43 2.82
CA ILE A 23 2.26 0.91 2.65
C ILE A 23 2.71 0.70 1.21
N VAL A 24 2.41 -0.47 0.62
CA VAL A 24 2.76 -0.71 -0.77
C VAL A 24 2.03 0.26 -1.68
N LEU A 25 0.74 0.48 -1.44
CA LEU A 25 -0.02 1.42 -2.25
C LEU A 25 0.52 2.84 -2.11
N ARG A 26 0.93 3.23 -0.91
CA ARG A 26 1.55 4.52 -0.70
C ARG A 26 2.78 4.69 -1.59
N ASP A 27 3.63 3.67 -1.60
CA ASP A 27 4.86 3.74 -2.36
C ASP A 27 4.60 3.76 -3.86
N VAL A 28 3.63 2.99 -4.33
CA VAL A 28 3.32 2.98 -5.75
C VAL A 28 2.67 4.29 -6.18
N ILE A 29 1.74 4.79 -5.41
CA ILE A 29 0.98 5.98 -5.79
C ILE A 29 1.78 7.26 -5.56
N PHE A 30 2.21 7.49 -4.34
CA PHE A 30 2.91 8.73 -4.00
C PHE A 30 4.40 8.67 -4.26
N GLY A 31 5.01 7.53 -3.97
CA GLY A 31 6.44 7.36 -4.18
C GLY A 31 6.80 7.08 -5.61
N LYS A 32 5.82 6.77 -6.41
CA LYS A 32 5.99 6.43 -7.81
C LYS A 32 7.01 5.32 -8.01
N LYS A 33 7.05 4.41 -7.05
CA LYS A 33 7.90 3.24 -7.14
C LYS A 33 7.15 2.21 -7.96
N ARG A 34 7.74 1.73 -9.01
CA ARG A 34 7.06 0.85 -9.95
C ARG A 34 7.65 -0.54 -10.05
N HIS A 35 8.86 -0.73 -9.54
CA HIS A 35 9.55 -2.01 -9.65
C HIS A 35 9.70 -2.67 -8.30
N PHE A 36 9.82 -4.01 -8.34
CA PHE A 36 9.88 -4.79 -7.10
C PHE A 36 11.00 -4.31 -6.18
N ASN A 37 12.18 -4.09 -6.73
CA ASN A 37 13.31 -3.68 -5.90
C ASN A 37 13.12 -2.30 -5.30
N ASP A 38 12.45 -1.41 -6.00
CA ASP A 38 12.16 -0.10 -5.47
C ASP A 38 11.21 -0.19 -4.29
N LEU A 39 10.23 -1.07 -4.41
CA LEU A 39 9.27 -1.26 -3.33
C LEU A 39 9.91 -1.95 -2.15
N LEU A 40 10.85 -2.85 -2.43
CA LEU A 40 11.54 -3.56 -1.38
C LEU A 40 12.41 -2.63 -0.55
N ALA A 41 12.82 -1.50 -1.11
CA ALA A 41 13.68 -0.54 -0.43
C ALA A 41 12.90 0.40 0.49
N SER A 42 11.64 0.11 0.73
CA SER A 42 10.81 0.91 1.62
C SER A 42 11.46 1.02 3.01
N PRO A 43 11.37 2.18 3.64
CA PRO A 43 11.98 2.35 4.97
C PRO A 43 11.38 1.45 6.04
N GLU A 44 10.17 0.97 5.83
CA GLU A 44 9.57 0.05 6.79
C GLU A 44 10.14 -1.36 6.70
N LYS A 45 11.00 -1.59 5.70
CA LYS A 45 11.73 -2.85 5.60
C LYS A 45 10.84 -4.06 5.38
N ILE A 46 9.98 -3.97 4.39
CA ILE A 46 9.12 -5.09 4.04
C ILE A 46 10.00 -6.24 3.54
N SER A 47 9.66 -7.46 3.91
CA SER A 47 10.40 -8.61 3.45
C SER A 47 10.00 -8.98 2.03
N THR A 48 10.87 -9.70 1.36
CA THR A 48 10.62 -10.15 -0.01
C THR A 48 9.32 -10.97 -0.09
N ASN A 49 9.13 -11.88 0.85
CA ASN A 49 7.96 -12.74 0.82
C ASN A 49 6.68 -11.96 1.04
N ILE A 50 6.70 -11.04 1.96
CA ILE A 50 5.52 -10.24 2.24
C ILE A 50 5.19 -9.35 1.04
N LEU A 51 6.21 -8.72 0.46
CA LEU A 51 5.98 -7.87 -0.69
C LEU A 51 5.40 -8.67 -1.86
N ALA A 52 5.97 -9.83 -2.15
CA ALA A 52 5.46 -10.65 -3.24
C ALA A 52 4.00 -11.02 -2.99
N ASN A 53 3.69 -11.39 -1.75
CA ASN A 53 2.33 -11.77 -1.40
C ASN A 53 1.37 -10.60 -1.54
N ARG A 54 1.79 -9.42 -1.06
CA ARG A 54 0.91 -8.26 -1.13
C ARG A 54 0.70 -7.81 -2.57
N LEU A 55 1.74 -7.85 -3.38
CA LEU A 55 1.59 -7.48 -4.79
C LEU A 55 0.60 -8.40 -5.49
N LYS A 56 0.66 -9.69 -5.19
CA LYS A 56 -0.28 -10.63 -5.77
C LYS A 56 -1.69 -10.32 -5.33
N THR A 57 -1.90 -10.11 -4.04
CA THR A 57 -3.22 -9.80 -3.52
C THR A 57 -3.77 -8.51 -4.09
N LEU A 58 -2.94 -7.48 -4.18
CA LEU A 58 -3.40 -6.20 -4.70
C LEU A 58 -3.78 -6.30 -6.17
N GLN A 59 -3.10 -7.15 -6.91
CA GLN A 59 -3.49 -7.40 -8.30
C GLN A 59 -4.82 -8.13 -8.36
N GLU A 60 -4.99 -9.13 -7.52
CA GLU A 60 -6.24 -9.90 -7.49
C GLU A 60 -7.41 -9.02 -7.11
N GLU A 61 -7.17 -8.00 -6.29
CA GLU A 61 -8.22 -7.08 -5.88
C GLU A 61 -8.37 -5.91 -6.82
N SER A 62 -7.67 -5.94 -7.94
CA SER A 62 -7.75 -4.90 -8.97
C SER A 62 -7.26 -3.54 -8.48
N LEU A 63 -6.32 -3.56 -7.58
CA LEU A 63 -5.72 -2.32 -7.09
C LEU A 63 -4.41 -2.02 -7.79
N LEU A 64 -3.75 -3.04 -8.32
CA LEU A 64 -2.55 -2.85 -9.10
C LEU A 64 -2.64 -3.59 -10.41
N CYS A 65 -2.01 -3.03 -11.43
CA CYS A 65 -1.79 -3.71 -12.69
C CYS A 65 -0.31 -4.01 -12.79
N CYS A 66 0.02 -5.11 -13.44
CA CYS A 66 1.40 -5.52 -13.61
C CYS A 66 1.67 -5.74 -15.08
N CYS A 67 2.71 -5.11 -15.59
CA CYS A 67 3.12 -5.27 -16.98
C CYS A 67 4.61 -5.57 -17.04
N VAL A 68 5.05 -6.14 -18.14
CA VAL A 68 6.47 -6.31 -18.36
C VAL A 68 7.04 -4.96 -18.77
N ASP A 69 8.20 -4.64 -18.23
CA ASP A 69 8.89 -3.41 -18.56
C ASP A 69 9.38 -3.50 -20.01
N ALA A 70 8.99 -2.54 -20.82
CA ALA A 70 9.37 -2.55 -22.23
C ALA A 70 10.88 -2.46 -22.42
N GLU A 71 11.55 -1.80 -21.50
CA GLU A 71 13.00 -1.62 -21.59
C GLU A 71 13.79 -2.73 -20.94
N ASN A 72 13.18 -3.46 -20.04
CA ASN A 72 13.86 -4.58 -19.39
C ASN A 72 12.84 -5.68 -19.19
N ARG A 73 12.81 -6.61 -20.10
CA ARG A 73 11.80 -7.63 -20.13
C ARG A 73 11.81 -8.57 -18.94
N ARG A 74 12.86 -8.54 -18.17
CA ARG A 74 12.91 -9.34 -16.96
C ARG A 74 12.23 -8.67 -15.79
N SER A 75 11.96 -7.37 -15.91
CA SER A 75 11.34 -6.62 -14.86
C SER A 75 9.86 -6.43 -15.10
N LYS A 76 9.13 -6.24 -14.05
CA LYS A 76 7.71 -5.95 -14.14
C LYS A 76 7.47 -4.57 -13.58
N ILE A 77 6.47 -3.91 -14.12
CA ILE A 77 6.09 -2.59 -13.69
C ILE A 77 4.72 -2.67 -13.04
N TYR A 78 4.59 -2.16 -11.84
CA TYR A 78 3.34 -2.16 -11.11
C TYR A 78 2.77 -0.74 -11.11
N THR A 79 1.53 -0.60 -11.54
CA THR A 79 0.89 0.70 -11.60
C THR A 79 -0.45 0.64 -10.89
N PRO A 80 -0.86 1.75 -10.29
CA PRO A 80 -2.14 1.75 -9.57
C PRO A 80 -3.29 1.85 -10.56
N THR A 81 -4.36 1.13 -10.26
CA THR A 81 -5.58 1.22 -11.06
C THR A 81 -6.37 2.44 -10.63
N GLU A 82 -7.46 2.70 -11.33
CA GLU A 82 -8.36 3.76 -10.93
C GLU A 82 -8.95 3.47 -9.56
N LYS A 83 -9.25 2.20 -9.30
CA LYS A 83 -9.77 1.79 -8.01
C LYS A 83 -8.78 2.15 -6.90
N ALA A 84 -7.49 1.95 -7.16
CA ALA A 84 -6.47 2.32 -6.18
C ALA A 84 -6.35 3.82 -6.03
N GLN A 85 -6.50 4.58 -7.13
CA GLN A 85 -6.42 6.02 -7.04
C GLN A 85 -7.54 6.58 -6.17
N ASP A 86 -8.66 5.90 -6.11
CA ASP A 86 -9.75 6.32 -5.24
C ASP A 86 -9.39 6.22 -3.77
N LEU A 87 -8.31 5.52 -3.44
CA LEU A 87 -7.83 5.43 -2.06
C LEU A 87 -6.91 6.58 -1.67
N VAL A 88 -6.58 7.47 -2.61
CA VAL A 88 -5.70 8.59 -2.29
C VAL A 88 -6.25 9.40 -1.11
N PRO A 89 -7.54 9.76 -1.06
CA PRO A 89 -8.03 10.51 0.10
C PRO A 89 -7.85 9.75 1.41
N VAL A 90 -8.01 8.42 1.37
CA VAL A 90 -7.83 7.61 2.58
C VAL A 90 -6.39 7.69 3.04
N LEU A 91 -5.44 7.54 2.11
CA LEU A 91 -4.03 7.58 2.45
C LEU A 91 -3.63 8.96 2.98
N VAL A 92 -4.17 10.02 2.38
CA VAL A 92 -3.87 11.37 2.82
C VAL A 92 -4.37 11.57 4.25
N GLU A 93 -5.59 11.13 4.54
CA GLU A 93 -6.13 11.34 5.87
C GLU A 93 -5.40 10.48 6.91
N LEU A 94 -5.00 9.28 6.54
CA LEU A 94 -4.20 8.47 7.45
C LEU A 94 -2.86 9.13 7.74
N TYR A 95 -2.25 9.70 6.71
CA TYR A 95 -0.99 10.40 6.88
C TYR A 95 -1.14 11.57 7.85
N LYS A 96 -2.18 12.35 7.66
CA LYS A 96 -2.42 13.51 8.51
C LYS A 96 -2.69 13.10 9.95
N TRP A 97 -3.49 12.07 10.12
CA TRP A 97 -3.81 11.57 11.44
C TRP A 97 -2.56 11.06 12.14
N GLY A 98 -1.76 10.28 11.41
CA GLY A 98 -0.53 9.73 11.95
C GLY A 98 0.47 10.83 12.30
N GLU A 99 0.59 11.81 11.41
CA GLU A 99 1.54 12.89 11.66
C GLU A 99 1.15 13.68 12.90
N LYS A 100 -0.13 13.93 13.05
CA LYS A 100 -0.62 14.70 14.17
C LYS A 100 -0.28 14.05 15.50
N TYR A 101 -0.46 12.73 15.59
CA TYR A 101 -0.26 12.04 16.86
C TYR A 101 1.11 11.41 17.02
N ASN A 102 1.82 11.19 15.93
CA ASN A 102 3.19 10.71 16.03
C ASN A 102 4.12 11.72 16.64
N ASP A 103 3.88 12.99 16.37
CA ASP A 103 4.70 14.02 16.98
C ASP A 103 4.65 13.92 18.49
N GLU A 104 3.48 13.64 19.03
CA GLU A 104 3.34 13.50 20.46
C GLU A 104 4.01 12.23 20.95
N VAL A 105 3.90 11.16 20.19
CA VAL A 105 4.52 9.91 20.55
C VAL A 105 6.03 10.08 20.56
N ASP A 106 6.57 10.72 19.54
CA ASP A 106 8.00 10.93 19.46
C ASP A 106 8.50 11.77 20.63
N LYS A 107 7.74 12.77 21.03
CA LYS A 107 8.16 13.60 22.14
C LYS A 107 8.15 12.85 23.45
N VAL A 108 7.25 11.91 23.60
CA VAL A 108 7.12 11.17 24.83
C VAL A 108 8.02 9.95 24.85
N ASP A 109 7.93 9.15 23.80
CA ASP A 109 8.62 7.87 23.77
C ASP A 109 10.02 7.96 23.21
N ASN A 110 10.29 8.98 22.47
CA ASN A 110 11.60 9.12 21.86
C ASN A 110 12.15 10.45 22.25
N PRO A 111 12.66 10.52 23.42
CA PRO A 111 13.18 11.76 23.95
C PRO A 111 14.32 12.28 23.14
N SER A 112 14.87 11.47 22.31
CA SER A 112 15.98 11.94 21.51
C SER A 112 15.50 12.71 20.32
#